data_0db23e3d23d2c6cb50ebbd87aa376cc6
#
_entry.id   0db23e3d23d2c6cb50ebbd87aa376cc6
#
_cell.length_a   1.000
_cell.length_b   1.000
_cell.length_c   1.000
_cell.angle_alpha   90.00
_cell.angle_beta   90.00
_cell.angle_gamma   90.00
#
_symmetry.space_group_name_H-M   'P 1'
#
loop_
_entity.id
_entity.type
_entity.pdbx_description
1 polymer ?
#
loop_
_entity_poly.entity_id
_entity_poly.type
_entity_poly.pdbx_seq_one_letter_code
_entity_poly.pdbx_strand_id
1 'polypeptide(L)' 'VDDSILKQPVPENPSLAKEEVSKLEDIQKQLKHQEATLKAQHSDSDKLIRLKQEQIKLLEQQLAEQQKAQ' A
#
# COMPACT_ATOMS: atom_id res chain seq x y z
N VAL A 1 25.87 22.01 -24.17
CA VAL A 1 24.98 20.94 -23.79
C VAL A 1 25.03 19.86 -24.82
N ASP A 2 25.40 18.69 -24.38
CA ASP A 2 25.51 17.55 -25.28
C ASP A 2 24.12 16.96 -25.51
N ASP A 3 23.58 17.22 -26.71
CA ASP A 3 22.25 16.69 -27.08
C ASP A 3 22.23 15.16 -27.19
N SER A 4 23.39 14.52 -27.16
CA SER A 4 23.46 13.06 -27.24
C SER A 4 22.80 12.37 -26.03
N ILE A 5 22.74 13.05 -24.89
CA ILE A 5 22.08 12.54 -23.69
C ILE A 5 20.55 12.58 -23.87
N LEU A 6 20.03 13.62 -24.51
CA LEU A 6 18.61 13.78 -24.78
C LEU A 6 18.15 12.94 -25.98
N LYS A 7 19.07 12.57 -26.86
CA LYS A 7 18.82 11.73 -28.01
C LYS A 7 19.42 10.35 -27.85
N GLN A 8 19.28 9.79 -26.65
CA GLN A 8 19.68 8.40 -26.50
C GLN A 8 19.00 7.54 -27.57
N PRO A 9 19.79 6.75 -28.32
CA PRO A 9 19.19 5.98 -29.40
C PRO A 9 18.11 5.06 -28.82
N VAL A 10 16.94 5.20 -29.37
CA VAL A 10 15.90 4.19 -29.22
C VAL A 10 16.54 2.89 -29.71
N PRO A 11 16.39 1.77 -28.97
CA PRO A 11 16.97 0.50 -29.43
C PRO A 11 16.57 0.26 -30.87
N GLU A 12 17.57 0.08 -31.73
CA GLU A 12 17.33 -0.15 -33.16
C GLU A 12 16.55 -1.43 -33.41
N ASN A 13 16.60 -2.35 -32.45
CA ASN A 13 15.89 -3.61 -32.54
C ASN A 13 14.50 -3.49 -31.94
N PRO A 14 13.40 -3.56 -32.73
CA PRO A 14 12.05 -3.48 -32.21
C PRO A 14 11.73 -4.56 -31.18
N SER A 15 12.37 -5.70 -31.22
CA SER A 15 12.18 -6.78 -30.23
C SER A 15 12.68 -6.38 -28.86
N LEU A 16 13.83 -5.72 -28.79
CA LEU A 16 14.39 -5.23 -27.52
C LEU A 16 13.53 -4.11 -26.94
N ALA A 17 13.03 -3.22 -27.78
CA ALA A 17 12.13 -2.16 -27.34
C ALA A 17 10.83 -2.74 -26.75
N LYS A 18 10.28 -3.77 -27.39
CA LYS A 18 9.10 -4.47 -26.87
C LYS A 18 9.38 -5.17 -25.55
N GLU A 19 10.54 -5.79 -25.41
CA GLU A 19 10.95 -6.44 -24.17
C GLU A 19 11.06 -5.43 -23.02
N GLU A 20 11.66 -4.27 -23.28
CA GLU A 20 11.78 -3.22 -22.27
C GLU A 20 10.42 -2.68 -21.86
N VAL A 21 9.54 -2.43 -22.82
CA VAL A 21 8.16 -1.98 -22.54
C VAL A 21 7.41 -3.04 -21.75
N SER A 22 7.54 -4.31 -22.12
CA SER A 22 6.91 -5.42 -21.40
C SER A 22 7.39 -5.50 -19.96
N LYS A 23 8.70 -5.35 -19.73
CA LYS A 23 9.25 -5.33 -18.37
C LYS A 23 8.71 -4.18 -17.55
N LEU A 24 8.63 -2.99 -18.13
CA LEU A 24 8.08 -1.82 -17.45
C LEU A 24 6.60 -2.01 -17.11
N GLU A 25 5.83 -2.60 -18.00
CA GLU A 25 4.42 -2.93 -17.75
C GLU A 25 4.28 -3.93 -16.62
N ASP A 26 5.13 -4.95 -16.57
CA ASP A 26 5.14 -5.94 -15.50
C ASP A 26 5.47 -5.30 -14.16
N ILE A 27 6.47 -4.42 -14.13
CA ILE A 27 6.84 -3.67 -12.93
C ILE A 27 5.68 -2.80 -12.46
N GLN A 28 4.99 -2.11 -13.37
CA GLN A 28 3.82 -1.32 -13.03
C GLN A 28 2.71 -2.16 -12.41
N LYS A 29 2.46 -3.34 -12.98
CA LYS A 29 1.45 -4.27 -12.43
C LYS A 29 1.83 -4.72 -11.03
N GLN A 30 3.09 -5.07 -10.81
CA GLN A 30 3.58 -5.46 -9.48
C GLN A 30 3.44 -4.34 -8.46
N LEU A 31 3.79 -3.11 -8.86
CA LEU A 31 3.68 -1.95 -7.99
C LEU A 31 2.23 -1.65 -7.62
N LYS A 32 1.31 -1.74 -8.58
CA LYS A 32 -0.12 -1.57 -8.32
C LYS A 32 -0.65 -2.65 -7.39
N HIS A 33 -0.21 -3.88 -7.57
CA HIS A 33 -0.61 -4.98 -6.69
C HIS A 33 -0.10 -4.75 -5.27
N GLN A 34 1.15 -4.35 -5.11
CA GLN A 34 1.73 -4.02 -3.81
C GLN A 34 0.97 -2.87 -3.14
N GLU A 35 0.64 -1.84 -3.90
CA GLU A 35 -0.14 -0.71 -3.40
C GLU A 35 -1.51 -1.17 -2.89
N ALA A 36 -2.21 -2.00 -3.67
CA ALA A 36 -3.51 -2.54 -3.27
C ALA A 36 -3.40 -3.39 -2.00
N THR A 37 -2.36 -4.21 -1.89
CA THR A 37 -2.11 -5.03 -0.70
C THR A 37 -1.85 -4.16 0.52
N LEU A 38 -1.03 -3.12 0.40
CA LEU A 38 -0.75 -2.20 1.50
C LEU A 38 -1.99 -1.45 1.95
N LYS A 39 -2.83 -1.01 1.01
CA LYS A 39 -4.10 -0.36 1.34
C LYS A 39 -5.04 -1.30 2.08
N ALA A 40 -5.12 -2.55 1.66
CA ALA A 40 -5.94 -3.56 2.33
C ALA A 40 -5.44 -3.81 3.76
N GLN A 41 -4.13 -3.96 3.96
CA GLN A 41 -3.52 -4.14 5.27
C GLN A 41 -3.78 -2.93 6.17
N HIS A 42 -3.67 -1.73 5.63
CA HIS A 42 -3.94 -0.50 6.37
C HIS A 42 -5.40 -0.43 6.83
N SER A 43 -6.32 -0.78 5.94
CA SER A 43 -7.74 -0.84 6.28
C SER A 43 -8.02 -1.86 7.38
N ASP A 44 -7.41 -3.04 7.32
CA ASP A 44 -7.55 -4.08 8.33
C ASP A 44 -6.99 -3.64 9.69
N SER A 45 -5.84 -2.96 9.67
CA SER A 45 -5.23 -2.40 10.87
C SER A 45 -6.13 -1.34 11.51
N ASP A 46 -6.74 -0.47 10.72
CA ASP A 46 -7.68 0.55 11.20
C ASP A 46 -8.90 -0.09 11.88
N LYS A 47 -9.44 -1.14 11.28
CA LYS A 47 -10.56 -1.89 11.86
C LYS A 47 -10.20 -2.51 13.20
N LEU A 48 -9.01 -3.09 13.28
CA LEU A 48 -8.53 -3.70 14.52
C LEU A 48 -8.35 -2.66 15.62
N ILE A 49 -7.80 -1.50 15.28
CA ILE A 49 -7.65 -0.40 16.24
C ILE A 49 -9.01 0.05 16.76
N ARG A 50 -10.00 0.21 15.89
CA ARG A 50 -11.36 0.58 16.30
C ARG A 50 -11.98 -0.44 17.24
N LEU A 51 -11.83 -1.73 16.93
CA LEU A 51 -12.34 -2.79 17.80
C LEU A 51 -11.70 -2.76 19.18
N LYS A 52 -10.40 -2.54 19.22
CA LYS A 52 -9.68 -2.43 20.50
C LYS A 52 -10.10 -1.20 21.29
N GLN A 53 -10.34 -0.09 20.62
CA GLN A 53 -10.86 1.12 21.27
C GLN A 53 -12.25 0.89 21.87
N GLU A 54 -13.12 0.18 21.14
CA GLU A 54 -14.44 -0.20 21.65
C GLU A 54 -14.34 -1.12 22.85
N GLN A 55 -13.44 -2.10 22.83
CA GLN A 55 -13.20 -2.99 23.97
C GLN A 55 -12.72 -2.22 25.19
N ILE A 56 -11.83 -1.28 25.00
CA ILE A 56 -11.32 -0.43 26.10
C ILE A 56 -12.47 0.37 26.71
N LYS A 57 -13.33 0.96 25.87
CA LYS A 57 -14.50 1.70 26.38
C LYS A 57 -15.44 0.82 27.18
N LEU A 58 -15.71 -0.40 26.70
CA LEU A 58 -16.56 -1.34 27.41
C LEU A 58 -15.96 -1.74 28.75
N LEU A 59 -14.66 -1.99 28.78
CA LEU A 59 -13.96 -2.32 30.03
C LEU A 59 -13.99 -1.16 31.01
N GLU A 60 -13.81 0.06 30.56
CA GLU A 60 -13.90 1.26 31.37
C GLU A 60 -15.29 1.44 31.97
N GLN A 61 -16.34 1.20 31.18
CA GLN A 61 -17.73 1.25 31.65
C GLN A 61 -18.01 0.19 32.70
N GLN A 62 -17.55 -1.04 32.46
CA GLN A 62 -17.72 -2.12 33.43
C GLN A 62 -17.00 -1.81 34.74
N LEU A 63 -15.81 -1.29 34.67
CA LEU A 63 -15.03 -0.91 35.82
C LEU A 63 -15.75 0.20 36.62
N ALA A 64 -16.26 1.21 35.94
CA ALA A 64 -17.00 2.30 36.54
C ALA A 64 -18.27 1.79 37.24
N GLU A 65 -19.00 0.85 36.64
CA GLU A 65 -20.18 0.23 37.21
C GLU A 65 -19.84 -0.56 38.48
N GLN A 66 -18.74 -1.32 38.45
CA GLN A 66 -18.30 -2.05 39.65
C GLN A 66 -17.91 -1.13 40.77
N GLN A 67 -17.27 -0.02 40.49
CA GLN A 67 -16.91 0.98 41.50
C GLN A 67 -18.13 1.63 42.11
N LYS A 68 -19.19 1.87 41.32
CA LYS A 68 -20.45 2.41 41.84
C LYS A 68 -21.21 1.42 42.69
N ALA A 69 -21.08 0.13 42.40
CA ALA A 69 -21.80 -0.92 43.17
C ALA A 69 -21.18 -1.18 44.54
N GLN A 70 -20.00 -0.67 44.77
CA GLN A 70 -19.37 -0.73 46.11
C GLN A 70 -19.82 0.47 46.92
#